data_30234858af933a50bb9a9807fd7b2ffb
#
_entry.id   30234858af933a50bb9a9807fd7b2ffb
#
_cell.length_a   1.000
_cell.length_b   1.000
_cell.length_c   1.000
_cell.angle_alpha   90.00
_cell.angle_beta   90.00
_cell.angle_gamma   90.00
#
_symmetry.space_group_name_H-M   'P 1'
#
loop_
_entity.id
_entity.type
_entity.pdbx_description
1 polymer ?
#
loop_
_entity_poly.entity_id
_entity_poly.type
_entity_poly.pdbx_seq_one_letter_code
_entity_poly.pdbx_strand_id
1 'polypeptide(L)'
;ERSQLMAVTTDGRYPLTGGSLVDVIKRKPVLTVEEIRNSYFISLDEAPFPLETVASIHLGNSKLKRQAAIFLTLDCDGCMELVKKFYADRDKYRIDIVLVPSPGEPKEELRRLWCSKEKGKINNLDILRWLMGSKSDIETRLLSQKEAEECPAEPLVASLMLAGIYKLQGVPSVV
;
A
#
# COMPACT_ATOMS: atom_id res chain seq x y z
N GLU A 1 25.34 -17.14 29.34
CA GLU A 1 26.01 -16.98 28.03
C GLU A 1 25.39 -15.81 27.26
N ARG A 2 26.18 -14.82 26.95
CA ARG A 2 25.70 -13.70 26.09
C ARG A 2 25.87 -14.13 24.64
N SER A 3 24.77 -14.43 23.98
CA SER A 3 24.77 -14.64 22.52
C SER A 3 25.11 -13.31 21.86
N GLN A 4 26.17 -13.28 21.08
CA GLN A 4 26.57 -12.10 20.33
C GLN A 4 26.02 -12.25 18.91
N LEU A 5 25.20 -11.29 18.47
CA LEU A 5 24.75 -11.24 17.08
C LEU A 5 25.89 -10.82 16.19
N MET A 6 26.11 -11.58 15.14
CA MET A 6 27.09 -11.27 14.09
C MET A 6 26.36 -11.21 12.75
N ALA A 7 26.46 -10.08 12.07
CA ALA A 7 26.01 -9.96 10.70
C ALA A 7 27.13 -10.35 9.75
N VAL A 8 26.78 -11.04 8.67
CA VAL A 8 27.73 -11.47 7.63
C VAL A 8 27.19 -11.00 6.29
N THR A 9 28.06 -10.65 5.35
CA THR A 9 27.64 -10.31 3.98
C THR A 9 26.91 -11.48 3.32
N THR A 10 26.09 -11.21 2.34
CA THR A 10 25.22 -12.23 1.69
C THR A 10 26.03 -13.37 1.04
N ASP A 11 27.28 -13.12 0.67
CA ASP A 11 28.22 -14.12 0.14
C ASP A 11 28.96 -14.91 1.24
N GLY A 12 28.71 -14.60 2.52
CA GLY A 12 29.31 -15.27 3.67
C GLY A 12 30.78 -15.00 3.93
N ARG A 13 31.40 -14.08 3.18
CA ARG A 13 32.85 -13.88 3.23
C ARG A 13 33.32 -12.91 4.31
N TYR A 14 32.50 -11.91 4.64
CA TYR A 14 32.96 -10.82 5.51
C TYR A 14 32.02 -10.70 6.71
N PRO A 15 32.51 -11.01 7.94
CA PRO A 15 31.73 -10.69 9.14
C PRO A 15 31.77 -9.18 9.37
N LEU A 16 30.61 -8.62 9.68
CA LEU A 16 30.48 -7.24 10.12
C LEU A 16 30.72 -7.21 11.64
N THR A 17 31.89 -6.73 12.04
CA THR A 17 32.30 -6.62 13.45
C THR A 17 32.17 -5.17 13.90
N GLY A 18 31.51 -4.99 15.04
CA GLY A 18 31.25 -3.66 15.61
C GLY A 18 29.96 -3.03 15.08
N GLY A 19 29.42 -2.13 15.86
CA GLY A 19 28.15 -1.46 15.59
C GLY A 19 26.95 -2.19 16.18
N SER A 20 25.81 -1.54 16.14
CA SER A 20 24.51 -2.09 16.52
C SER A 20 23.65 -2.29 15.28
N LEU A 21 22.98 -3.43 15.19
CA LEU A 21 21.91 -3.61 14.21
C LEU A 21 20.71 -2.77 14.64
N VAL A 22 20.18 -2.00 13.71
CA VAL A 22 19.01 -1.17 13.95
C VAL A 22 17.97 -1.50 12.88
N ASP A 23 16.77 -1.85 13.31
CA ASP A 23 15.61 -1.89 12.42
C ASP A 23 15.25 -0.45 12.04
N VAL A 24 15.54 -0.07 10.80
CA VAL A 24 15.32 1.30 10.31
C VAL A 24 13.84 1.65 10.18
N ILE A 25 12.97 0.64 10.07
CA ILE A 25 11.52 0.82 9.98
C ILE A 25 10.94 1.05 11.37
N LYS A 26 11.26 0.15 12.30
CA LYS A 26 10.80 0.23 13.70
C LYS A 26 11.62 1.21 14.54
N ARG A 27 12.73 1.72 14.01
CA ARG A 27 13.68 2.63 14.69
C ARG A 27 14.15 2.12 16.05
N LYS A 28 14.36 0.81 16.14
CA LYS A 28 14.76 0.12 17.37
C LYS A 28 16.04 -0.70 17.15
N PRO A 29 16.92 -0.82 18.17
CA PRO A 29 18.04 -1.74 18.09
C PRO A 29 17.53 -3.17 18.03
N VAL A 30 18.24 -4.02 17.27
CA VAL A 30 17.97 -5.45 17.14
C VAL A 30 19.05 -6.19 17.92
N LEU A 31 18.67 -6.87 18.97
CA LEU A 31 19.59 -7.48 19.92
C LEU A 31 19.56 -9.02 19.86
N THR A 32 18.53 -9.61 19.25
CA THR A 32 18.32 -11.06 19.23
C THR A 32 17.96 -11.57 17.84
N VAL A 33 18.22 -12.86 17.59
CA VAL A 33 17.81 -13.54 16.35
C VAL A 33 16.31 -13.56 16.19
N GLU A 34 15.58 -13.62 17.29
CA GLU A 34 14.11 -13.60 17.26
C GLU A 34 13.58 -12.24 16.81
N GLU A 35 14.20 -11.15 17.25
CA GLU A 35 13.88 -9.80 16.75
C GLU A 35 14.17 -9.66 15.28
N ILE A 36 15.25 -10.28 14.75
CA ILE A 36 15.50 -10.32 13.30
C ILE A 36 14.38 -11.06 12.57
N ARG A 37 13.97 -12.22 13.06
CA ARG A 37 12.86 -12.97 12.46
C ARG A 37 11.55 -12.17 12.49
N ASN A 38 11.27 -11.53 13.60
CA ASN A 38 10.07 -10.69 13.74
C ASN A 38 10.14 -9.38 12.95
N SER A 39 11.33 -8.93 12.51
CA SER A 39 11.48 -7.77 11.65
C SER A 39 10.96 -8.01 10.22
N TYR A 40 10.81 -9.27 9.80
CA TYR A 40 10.15 -9.60 8.53
C TYR A 40 8.64 -9.35 8.55
N PHE A 41 8.04 -9.27 9.74
CA PHE A 41 6.61 -9.00 9.92
C PHE A 41 6.45 -7.55 10.38
N ILE A 42 6.04 -6.70 9.45
CA ILE A 42 5.75 -5.31 9.73
C ILE A 42 4.24 -5.20 9.89
N SER A 43 3.78 -4.88 11.09
CA SER A 43 2.36 -4.58 11.30
C SER A 43 1.97 -3.33 10.50
N LEU A 44 0.74 -3.31 9.99
CA LEU A 44 0.19 -2.10 9.35
C LEU A 44 0.18 -0.88 10.28
N ASP A 45 0.05 -1.12 11.59
CA ASP A 45 0.07 -0.07 12.61
C ASP A 45 1.50 0.43 12.92
N GLU A 46 2.53 -0.36 12.55
CA GLU A 46 3.95 0.00 12.69
C GLU A 46 4.55 0.49 11.37
N ALA A 47 3.76 0.60 10.30
CA ALA A 47 4.24 1.09 9.02
C ALA A 47 4.79 2.51 9.16
N PRO A 48 5.91 2.84 8.47
CA PRO A 48 6.53 4.16 8.55
C PRO A 48 5.67 5.27 7.96
N PHE A 49 4.66 4.90 7.18
CA PHE A 49 3.66 5.80 6.61
C PHE A 49 2.28 5.40 7.11
N PRO A 50 1.57 6.31 7.82
CA PRO A 50 0.17 6.10 8.12
C PRO A 50 -0.63 5.88 6.84
N LEU A 51 -1.60 4.96 6.84
CA LEU A 51 -2.40 4.68 5.64
C LEU A 51 -3.20 5.89 5.16
N GLU A 52 -3.38 6.89 5.99
CA GLU A 52 -3.98 8.17 5.66
C GLU A 52 -3.09 9.04 4.75
N THR A 53 -1.79 8.78 4.71
CA THR A 53 -0.82 9.52 3.89
C THR A 53 -0.54 8.86 2.54
N VAL A 54 -1.03 7.65 2.32
CA VAL A 54 -0.91 6.93 1.05
C VAL A 54 -2.21 7.05 0.25
N ALA A 55 -2.16 6.71 -1.03
CA ALA A 55 -3.34 6.70 -1.88
C ALA A 55 -4.27 5.53 -1.51
N SER A 56 -4.97 5.65 -0.39
CA SER A 56 -5.86 4.62 0.13
C SER A 56 -7.33 5.06 0.14
N ILE A 57 -8.21 4.07 -0.01
CA ILE A 57 -9.66 4.23 0.14
C ILE A 57 -10.20 3.16 1.07
N HIS A 58 -11.26 3.49 1.79
CA HIS A 58 -11.92 2.55 2.68
C HIS A 58 -13.00 1.75 1.97
N LEU A 59 -13.01 0.45 2.21
CA LEU A 59 -14.07 -0.46 1.82
C LEU A 59 -14.65 -1.08 3.09
N GLY A 60 -15.96 -0.92 3.29
CA GLY A 60 -16.69 -1.61 4.33
C GLY A 60 -17.13 -0.76 5.51
N ASN A 61 -17.35 -1.40 6.63
CA ASN A 61 -17.93 -0.80 7.81
C ASN A 61 -16.89 -0.03 8.65
N SER A 62 -17.00 1.30 8.65
CA SER A 62 -16.09 2.19 9.38
C SER A 62 -16.10 2.02 10.90
N LYS A 63 -17.12 1.37 11.47
CA LYS A 63 -17.23 1.08 12.92
C LYS A 63 -16.36 -0.10 13.36
N LEU A 64 -15.92 -0.93 12.42
CA LEU A 64 -15.04 -2.06 12.70
C LEU A 64 -13.58 -1.60 12.75
N LYS A 65 -12.74 -2.35 13.47
CA LYS A 65 -11.29 -2.21 13.33
C LYS A 65 -10.87 -2.66 11.93
N ARG A 66 -9.85 -2.01 11.37
CA ARG A 66 -9.21 -2.47 10.12
C ARG A 66 -8.74 -3.91 10.27
N GLN A 67 -9.09 -4.74 9.31
CA GLN A 67 -8.76 -6.17 9.31
C GLN A 67 -7.66 -6.50 8.31
N ALA A 68 -7.57 -5.71 7.22
CA ALA A 68 -6.56 -5.90 6.19
C ALA A 68 -6.33 -4.62 5.40
N ALA A 69 -5.20 -4.55 4.71
CA ALA A 69 -4.97 -3.65 3.60
C ALA A 69 -4.75 -4.47 2.32
N ILE A 70 -5.36 -4.04 1.23
CA ILE A 70 -5.23 -4.67 -0.09
C ILE A 70 -4.49 -3.71 -1.00
N PHE A 71 -3.35 -4.15 -1.50
CA PHE A 71 -2.56 -3.41 -2.48
C PHE A 71 -2.98 -3.86 -3.88
N LEU A 72 -3.33 -2.94 -4.73
CA LEU A 72 -3.77 -3.22 -6.09
C LEU A 72 -3.46 -2.09 -7.07
N THR A 73 -3.46 -2.42 -8.34
CA THR A 73 -3.33 -1.49 -9.47
C THR A 73 -4.66 -1.38 -10.22
N LEU A 74 -4.79 -0.45 -11.15
CA LEU A 74 -6.02 -0.25 -11.91
C LEU A 74 -6.28 -1.38 -12.92
N ASP A 75 -5.24 -1.83 -13.63
CA ASP A 75 -5.34 -2.83 -14.70
C ASP A 75 -4.96 -4.23 -14.20
N CYS A 76 -5.82 -4.76 -13.34
CA CYS A 76 -5.59 -6.05 -12.69
C CYS A 76 -6.92 -6.81 -12.57
N ASP A 77 -7.16 -7.78 -13.43
CA ASP A 77 -8.39 -8.59 -13.42
C ASP A 77 -8.62 -9.28 -12.09
N GLY A 78 -7.57 -9.85 -11.50
CA GLY A 78 -7.64 -10.47 -10.17
C GLY A 78 -7.98 -9.46 -9.07
N CYS A 79 -7.54 -8.19 -9.21
CA CYS A 79 -7.89 -7.11 -8.29
C CYS A 79 -9.38 -6.78 -8.37
N MET A 80 -9.91 -6.68 -9.58
CA MET A 80 -11.33 -6.41 -9.81
C MET A 80 -12.22 -7.47 -9.15
N GLU A 81 -11.91 -8.74 -9.37
CA GLU A 81 -12.67 -9.85 -8.77
C GLU A 81 -12.57 -9.86 -7.24
N LEU A 82 -11.40 -9.55 -6.70
CA LEU A 82 -11.19 -9.45 -5.26
C LEU A 82 -12.03 -8.31 -4.65
N VAL A 83 -12.01 -7.13 -5.27
CA VAL A 83 -12.79 -5.96 -4.82
C VAL A 83 -14.29 -6.27 -4.86
N LYS A 84 -14.78 -6.92 -5.92
CA LYS A 84 -16.20 -7.35 -6.02
C LYS A 84 -16.61 -8.26 -4.87
N LYS A 85 -15.77 -9.25 -4.53
CA LYS A 85 -16.05 -10.17 -3.41
C LYS A 85 -16.14 -9.44 -2.07
N PHE A 86 -15.16 -8.58 -1.77
CA PHE A 86 -15.20 -7.81 -0.53
C PHE A 86 -16.33 -6.78 -0.52
N TYR A 87 -16.66 -6.18 -1.65
CA TYR A 87 -17.77 -5.23 -1.75
C TYR A 87 -19.13 -5.89 -1.50
N ALA A 88 -19.32 -7.14 -1.90
CA ALA A 88 -20.55 -7.90 -1.64
C ALA A 88 -20.78 -8.11 -0.13
N ASP A 89 -19.71 -8.30 0.64
CA ASP A 89 -19.76 -8.54 2.09
C ASP A 89 -19.28 -7.32 2.92
N ARG A 90 -19.33 -6.11 2.36
CA ARG A 90 -18.76 -4.88 2.93
C ARG A 90 -19.21 -4.56 4.35
N ASP A 91 -20.37 -5.01 4.77
CA ASP A 91 -20.89 -4.77 6.13
C ASP A 91 -20.15 -5.60 7.20
N LYS A 92 -19.47 -6.68 6.78
CA LYS A 92 -18.74 -7.60 7.65
C LYS A 92 -17.29 -7.19 7.88
N TYR A 93 -16.73 -6.31 7.04
CA TYR A 93 -15.32 -6.00 7.01
C TYR A 93 -15.05 -4.49 7.07
N ARG A 94 -13.85 -4.15 7.52
CA ARG A 94 -13.20 -2.88 7.25
C ARG A 94 -11.84 -3.15 6.64
N ILE A 95 -11.69 -2.79 5.37
CA ILE A 95 -10.50 -3.03 4.57
C ILE A 95 -10.05 -1.69 3.99
N ASP A 96 -8.76 -1.46 3.96
CA ASP A 96 -8.16 -0.35 3.25
C ASP A 96 -7.60 -0.84 1.91
N ILE A 97 -7.98 -0.19 0.83
CA ILE A 97 -7.46 -0.45 -0.51
C ILE A 97 -6.39 0.59 -0.80
N VAL A 98 -5.17 0.14 -0.97
CA VAL A 98 -4.01 0.98 -1.32
C VAL A 98 -3.78 0.88 -2.82
N LEU A 99 -3.91 2.01 -3.49
CA LEU A 99 -3.68 2.12 -4.92
C LEU A 99 -2.19 2.26 -5.20
N VAL A 100 -1.61 1.32 -5.93
CA VAL A 100 -0.18 1.28 -6.24
C VAL A 100 0.02 1.53 -7.72
N PRO A 101 0.86 2.50 -8.11
CA PRO A 101 1.27 2.66 -9.50
C PRO A 101 2.02 1.43 -9.99
N SER A 102 1.61 0.86 -11.12
CA SER A 102 2.31 -0.26 -11.75
C SER A 102 3.41 0.24 -12.70
N PRO A 103 4.56 -0.46 -12.79
CA PRO A 103 5.52 -0.21 -13.84
C PRO A 103 4.90 -0.53 -15.21
N GLY A 104 4.73 0.45 -16.08
CA GLY A 104 4.18 0.26 -17.43
C GLY A 104 2.72 0.60 -17.62
N GLU A 105 1.94 0.78 -16.55
CA GLU A 105 0.58 1.33 -16.64
C GLU A 105 0.62 2.83 -16.93
N PRO A 106 -0.45 3.39 -17.54
CA PRO A 106 -0.61 4.82 -17.61
C PRO A 106 -0.74 5.38 -16.18
N LYS A 107 0.39 5.73 -15.58
CA LYS A 107 0.47 6.42 -14.28
C LYS A 107 -0.48 7.62 -14.22
N GLU A 108 -0.80 8.14 -15.38
CA GLU A 108 -1.72 9.24 -15.62
C GLU A 108 -3.17 8.91 -15.25
N GLU A 109 -3.68 7.72 -15.59
CA GLU A 109 -5.06 7.33 -15.25
C GLU A 109 -5.24 7.22 -13.72
N LEU A 110 -4.30 6.55 -13.05
CA LEU A 110 -4.31 6.45 -11.60
C LEU A 110 -4.19 7.83 -10.93
N ARG A 111 -3.31 8.69 -11.45
CA ARG A 111 -3.15 10.05 -10.96
C ARG A 111 -4.41 10.88 -11.17
N ARG A 112 -5.03 10.82 -12.35
CA ARG A 112 -6.30 11.49 -12.63
C ARG A 112 -7.40 11.04 -11.67
N LEU A 113 -7.51 9.73 -11.45
CA LEU A 113 -8.51 9.14 -10.55
C LEU A 113 -8.28 9.63 -9.10
N TRP A 114 -7.07 9.52 -8.60
CA TRP A 114 -6.72 9.95 -7.25
C TRP A 114 -6.92 11.46 -7.06
N CYS A 115 -6.41 12.26 -7.96
CA CYS A 115 -6.52 13.71 -7.89
C CYS A 115 -7.96 14.20 -8.02
N SER A 116 -8.79 13.52 -8.81
CA SER A 116 -10.23 13.83 -8.88
C SER A 116 -10.94 13.59 -7.55
N LYS A 117 -10.53 12.56 -6.80
CA LYS A 117 -11.02 12.32 -5.45
C LYS A 117 -10.55 13.41 -4.49
N GLU A 118 -9.27 13.76 -4.49
CA GLU A 118 -8.70 14.81 -3.64
C GLU A 118 -9.34 16.20 -3.88
N LYS A 119 -9.71 16.47 -5.12
CA LYS A 119 -10.43 17.70 -5.51
C LYS A 119 -11.97 17.61 -5.31
N GLY A 120 -12.48 16.51 -4.75
CA GLY A 120 -13.90 16.32 -4.47
C GLY A 120 -14.79 16.13 -5.71
N LYS A 121 -14.22 15.84 -6.89
CA LYS A 121 -14.97 15.54 -8.13
C LYS A 121 -15.62 14.16 -8.09
N ILE A 122 -14.93 13.22 -7.43
CA ILE A 122 -15.39 11.85 -7.19
C ILE A 122 -15.13 11.48 -5.73
N ASN A 123 -15.72 10.39 -5.29
CA ASN A 123 -15.59 9.89 -3.91
C ASN A 123 -15.04 8.45 -3.86
N ASN A 124 -14.87 7.89 -2.67
CA ASN A 124 -14.37 6.53 -2.49
C ASN A 124 -15.24 5.47 -3.20
N LEU A 125 -16.55 5.66 -3.21
CA LEU A 125 -17.47 4.73 -3.89
C LEU A 125 -17.26 4.77 -5.41
N ASP A 126 -17.00 5.94 -5.97
CA ASP A 126 -16.69 6.08 -7.39
C ASP A 126 -15.40 5.34 -7.75
N ILE A 127 -14.35 5.43 -6.92
CA ILE A 127 -13.12 4.66 -7.13
C ILE A 127 -13.40 3.15 -7.04
N LEU A 128 -14.20 2.71 -6.07
CA LEU A 128 -14.58 1.30 -5.97
C LEU A 128 -15.34 0.82 -7.22
N ARG A 129 -16.27 1.62 -7.74
CA ARG A 129 -16.98 1.32 -8.99
C ARG A 129 -16.03 1.24 -10.18
N TRP A 130 -15.08 2.16 -10.25
CA TRP A 130 -14.03 2.13 -11.27
C TRP A 130 -13.23 0.84 -11.23
N LEU A 131 -12.75 0.44 -10.04
CA LEU A 131 -12.03 -0.80 -9.81
C LEU A 131 -12.85 -2.05 -10.13
N MET A 132 -14.18 -1.97 -10.03
CA MET A 132 -15.11 -3.04 -10.40
C MET A 132 -15.51 -3.05 -11.88
N GLY A 133 -14.97 -2.11 -12.68
CA GLY A 133 -15.17 -2.05 -14.13
C GLY A 133 -16.26 -1.07 -14.59
N SER A 134 -16.91 -0.31 -13.70
CA SER A 134 -17.92 0.69 -14.05
C SER A 134 -17.27 2.05 -14.23
N LYS A 135 -16.71 2.31 -15.42
CA LYS A 135 -15.86 3.48 -15.69
C LYS A 135 -16.64 4.67 -16.31
N SER A 136 -17.65 4.43 -17.15
CA SER A 136 -18.24 5.43 -18.05
C SER A 136 -18.72 6.73 -17.38
N ASP A 137 -19.49 6.59 -16.30
CA ASP A 137 -20.07 7.75 -15.58
C ASP A 137 -19.03 8.54 -14.79
N ILE A 138 -17.94 7.84 -14.39
CA ILE A 138 -16.88 8.39 -13.56
C ILE A 138 -15.91 9.15 -14.44
N GLU A 139 -15.60 8.61 -15.62
CA GLU A 139 -14.63 9.18 -16.56
C GLU A 139 -14.96 10.62 -16.95
N THR A 140 -16.24 10.93 -17.12
CA THR A 140 -16.70 12.30 -17.43
C THR A 140 -16.47 13.31 -16.31
N ARG A 141 -16.27 12.83 -15.07
CA ARG A 141 -16.04 13.64 -13.87
C ARG A 141 -14.56 13.71 -13.48
N LEU A 142 -13.69 12.95 -14.14
CA LEU A 142 -12.26 13.00 -13.87
C LEU A 142 -11.68 14.35 -14.32
N LEU A 143 -10.67 14.78 -13.60
CA LEU A 143 -9.83 15.90 -14.03
C LEU A 143 -9.19 15.60 -15.39
N SER A 144 -8.95 16.64 -16.18
CA SER A 144 -8.08 16.54 -17.34
C SER A 144 -6.66 16.14 -16.92
N GLN A 145 -5.88 15.63 -17.85
CA GLN A 145 -4.48 15.27 -17.59
C GLN A 145 -3.69 16.45 -17.05
N LYS A 146 -3.84 17.63 -17.64
CA LYS A 146 -3.15 18.86 -17.21
C LYS A 146 -3.49 19.24 -15.76
N GLU A 147 -4.76 19.19 -15.37
CA GLU A 147 -5.19 19.47 -14.00
C GLU A 147 -4.66 18.43 -13.01
N ALA A 148 -4.54 17.17 -13.43
CA ALA A 148 -4.00 16.11 -12.61
C ALA A 148 -2.48 16.22 -12.43
N GLU A 149 -1.75 16.78 -13.38
CA GLU A 149 -0.31 17.04 -13.29
C GLU A 149 0.03 18.10 -12.24
N GLU A 150 -0.90 19.00 -11.93
CA GLU A 150 -0.75 20.01 -10.88
C GLU A 150 -1.03 19.46 -9.46
N CYS A 151 -1.56 18.25 -9.38
CA CYS A 151 -1.91 17.61 -8.10
C CYS A 151 -0.68 16.90 -7.49
N PRO A 152 -0.49 17.00 -6.17
CA PRO A 152 0.58 16.30 -5.47
C PRO A 152 0.56 14.81 -5.73
N ALA A 153 1.70 14.23 -6.11
CA ALA A 153 1.83 12.79 -6.36
C ALA A 153 2.32 12.00 -5.13
N GLU A 154 2.63 12.70 -4.04
CA GLU A 154 3.21 12.13 -2.82
C GLU A 154 2.41 10.94 -2.28
N PRO A 155 1.06 10.94 -2.23
CA PRO A 155 0.31 9.78 -1.74
C PRO A 155 0.51 8.53 -2.60
N LEU A 156 0.63 8.67 -3.92
CA LEU A 156 0.90 7.56 -4.84
C LEU A 156 2.34 7.06 -4.71
N VAL A 157 3.30 7.97 -4.53
CA VAL A 157 4.70 7.61 -4.27
C VAL A 157 4.82 6.90 -2.93
N ALA A 158 4.15 7.38 -1.89
CA ALA A 158 4.11 6.74 -0.59
C ALA A 158 3.48 5.33 -0.65
N SER A 159 2.43 5.13 -1.47
CA SER A 159 1.85 3.80 -1.72
C SER A 159 2.87 2.84 -2.33
N LEU A 160 3.64 3.30 -3.31
CA LEU A 160 4.68 2.49 -3.95
C LEU A 160 5.81 2.15 -2.96
N MET A 161 6.23 3.11 -2.15
CA MET A 161 7.22 2.89 -1.09
C MET A 161 6.72 1.87 -0.06
N LEU A 162 5.46 1.98 0.35
CA LEU A 162 4.85 1.05 1.30
C LEU A 162 4.80 -0.36 0.72
N ALA A 163 4.41 -0.52 -0.55
CA ALA A 163 4.45 -1.81 -1.25
C ALA A 163 5.86 -2.41 -1.27
N GLY A 164 6.89 -1.58 -1.48
CA GLY A 164 8.29 -1.99 -1.41
C GLY A 164 8.72 -2.45 -0.01
N ILE A 165 8.29 -1.76 1.04
CA ILE A 165 8.57 -2.12 2.45
C ILE A 165 7.97 -3.49 2.77
N TYR A 166 6.74 -3.77 2.35
CA TYR A 166 6.11 -5.07 2.49
C TYR A 166 6.63 -6.13 1.52
N LYS A 167 7.59 -5.77 0.66
CA LYS A 167 8.19 -6.67 -0.35
C LYS A 167 7.14 -7.37 -1.21
N LEU A 168 6.09 -6.64 -1.58
CA LEU A 168 5.03 -7.19 -2.41
C LEU A 168 5.58 -7.53 -3.80
N GLN A 169 5.40 -8.77 -4.22
CA GLN A 169 5.93 -9.28 -5.50
C GLN A 169 4.90 -9.19 -6.62
N GLY A 170 3.69 -8.78 -6.30
CA GLY A 170 2.60 -8.66 -7.26
C GLY A 170 1.32 -8.14 -6.63
N VAL A 171 0.31 -7.94 -7.47
CA VAL A 171 -1.03 -7.51 -7.08
C VAL A 171 -2.06 -8.46 -7.64
N PRO A 172 -3.19 -8.69 -6.95
CA PRO A 172 -3.52 -8.14 -5.63
C PRO A 172 -2.68 -8.78 -4.52
N SER A 173 -2.27 -7.97 -3.54
CA SER A 173 -1.64 -8.45 -2.31
C SER A 173 -2.43 -8.01 -1.09
N VAL A 174 -2.58 -8.90 -0.11
CA VAL A 174 -3.31 -8.66 1.14
C VAL A 174 -2.33 -8.71 2.30
N VAL A 175 -2.37 -7.68 3.14
CA VAL A 175 -1.54 -7.53 4.35
C VAL A 175 -2.41 -7.33 5.58
#